data_233a556d644cd4b81e3b78e741412874
#
_entry.id   233a556d644cd4b81e3b78e741412874
#
_cell.length_a   1.000
_cell.length_b   1.000
_cell.length_c   1.000
_cell.angle_alpha   90.00
_cell.angle_beta   90.00
_cell.angle_gamma   90.00
#
_symmetry.space_group_name_H-M   'P 1'
#
loop_
_entity.id
_entity.type
_entity.pdbx_description
1 polymer ?
#
loop_
_entity_poly.entity_id
_entity_poly.type
_entity_poly.pdbx_seq_one_letter_code
_entity_poly.pdbx_strand_id
1 'polypeptide(L)'
;MTTTTADNADAVTTAAWRTVDRTPLSDDTVSRIDRWWRAANYLSVGQIYLLDNPLLRTPLAREDVKPRLLGHWGTTPGLNFLYAHLNRVIKEREQSTIYLTGPGHGGPGLVANAYLDGTYSEIYSDITADAEGMRRLFRQFSFPGGIPSHVAPETPGSIHEGGELGYALSHAYGAAFDNPDLLVATVIGDGEAETGALATGWHSNKLSNPAKDGVVLPILHLNGYKIANPTVLARIPEEELRSLMVGYGHKPYFFEVPDDAPDPAAPDDAHADAHRRFAALLDDVLNDIADIKARAAGGDDSRPAWPMIVFRTPKGWTGPDHIDGKKTTGSWRAHQVPLSNARDTAEHLGVLADWLASYRAEELFDDNGTLLPEIDIRNVTFKNFTGTADTAG
;
A
#
# COMPACT_ATOMS: atom_id res chain seq x y z
N MET A 1 -22.51 11.48 57.38
CA MET A 1 -22.18 12.37 56.26
C MET A 1 -21.46 11.54 55.22
N THR A 2 -22.19 11.02 54.29
CA THR A 2 -21.71 10.18 53.20
C THR A 2 -21.68 11.04 51.94
N THR A 3 -20.49 11.42 51.53
CA THR A 3 -20.27 12.09 50.25
C THR A 3 -20.16 11.03 49.15
N THR A 4 -21.17 10.94 48.35
CA THR A 4 -21.19 10.23 47.08
C THR A 4 -20.38 11.05 46.08
N THR A 5 -19.19 10.56 45.71
CA THR A 5 -18.51 11.00 44.53
C THR A 5 -19.19 10.36 43.33
N ALA A 6 -19.87 11.18 42.55
CA ALA A 6 -20.35 10.79 41.24
C ALA A 6 -19.12 10.62 40.32
N ASP A 7 -18.84 9.40 39.90
CA ASP A 7 -17.96 9.12 38.78
C ASP A 7 -18.61 9.67 37.52
N ASN A 8 -18.11 10.82 37.07
CA ASN A 8 -18.28 11.25 35.70
C ASN A 8 -17.41 10.34 34.81
N ALA A 9 -17.97 9.23 34.40
CA ALA A 9 -17.50 8.55 33.23
C ALA A 9 -17.94 9.41 32.03
N ASP A 10 -17.14 10.42 31.68
CA ASP A 10 -17.24 11.07 30.38
C ASP A 10 -17.11 9.98 29.33
N ALA A 11 -18.24 9.65 28.70
CA ALA A 11 -18.26 8.86 27.48
C ALA A 11 -17.47 9.67 26.43
N VAL A 12 -16.22 9.34 26.27
CA VAL A 12 -15.41 9.78 25.15
C VAL A 12 -16.04 9.14 23.92
N THR A 13 -17.01 9.83 23.35
CA THR A 13 -17.44 9.60 21.97
C THR A 13 -16.27 10.02 21.11
N THR A 14 -15.40 9.07 20.82
CA THR A 14 -14.25 9.32 19.96
C THR A 14 -14.76 9.72 18.58
N ALA A 15 -14.47 10.94 18.15
CA ALA A 15 -14.79 11.47 16.84
C ALA A 15 -14.11 10.68 15.70
N ALA A 16 -13.29 9.69 16.04
CA ALA A 16 -12.44 8.92 15.16
C ALA A 16 -13.20 7.97 14.23
N TRP A 17 -14.34 7.42 14.67
CA TRP A 17 -15.09 6.43 13.90
C TRP A 17 -16.40 7.04 13.38
N ARG A 18 -16.33 7.65 12.20
CA ARG A 18 -17.49 8.27 11.57
C ARG A 18 -17.96 7.44 10.37
N THR A 19 -19.26 7.23 10.29
CA THR A 19 -19.90 6.82 9.04
C THR A 19 -19.93 8.00 8.08
N VAL A 20 -19.70 7.75 6.81
CA VAL A 20 -19.87 8.76 5.76
C VAL A 20 -20.90 8.30 4.74
N ASP A 21 -21.62 9.24 4.19
CA ASP A 21 -22.49 8.98 3.06
C ASP A 21 -21.65 8.56 1.85
N ARG A 22 -22.09 7.48 1.18
CA ARG A 22 -21.44 6.96 0.01
C ARG A 22 -21.65 7.93 -1.16
N THR A 23 -20.69 8.81 -1.36
CA THR A 23 -20.68 9.74 -2.50
C THR A 23 -19.68 9.26 -3.54
N PRO A 24 -20.09 9.09 -4.82
CA PRO A 24 -19.14 8.77 -5.88
C PRO A 24 -18.01 9.79 -5.94
N LEU A 25 -16.77 9.31 -6.12
CA LEU A 25 -15.63 10.23 -6.27
C LEU A 25 -15.82 11.13 -7.49
N SER A 26 -15.51 12.42 -7.32
CA SER A 26 -15.41 13.33 -8.45
C SER A 26 -14.30 12.94 -9.40
N ASP A 27 -14.40 13.34 -10.66
CA ASP A 27 -13.35 13.09 -11.66
C ASP A 27 -12.01 13.70 -11.23
N ASP A 28 -12.01 14.87 -10.60
CA ASP A 28 -10.83 15.52 -10.04
C ASP A 28 -10.18 14.64 -8.94
N THR A 29 -10.95 14.11 -8.02
CA THR A 29 -10.44 13.24 -6.96
C THR A 29 -9.86 11.93 -7.54
N VAL A 30 -10.54 11.34 -8.52
CA VAL A 30 -10.05 10.16 -9.23
C VAL A 30 -8.73 10.45 -9.93
N SER A 31 -8.65 11.57 -10.65
CA SER A 31 -7.43 11.99 -11.34
C SER A 31 -6.25 12.20 -10.38
N ARG A 32 -6.49 12.80 -9.21
CA ARG A 32 -5.43 12.99 -8.19
C ARG A 32 -4.94 11.67 -7.62
N ILE A 33 -5.84 10.74 -7.31
CA ILE A 33 -5.49 9.41 -6.80
C ILE A 33 -4.70 8.64 -7.85
N ASP A 34 -5.12 8.68 -9.12
CA ASP A 34 -4.43 8.02 -10.23
C ASP A 34 -3.03 8.58 -10.43
N ARG A 35 -2.87 9.91 -10.46
CA ARG A 35 -1.57 10.56 -10.60
C ARG A 35 -0.63 10.23 -9.44
N TRP A 36 -1.14 10.21 -8.19
CA TRP A 36 -0.35 9.76 -7.05
C TRP A 36 0.13 8.32 -7.23
N TRP A 37 -0.77 7.43 -7.62
CA TRP A 37 -0.44 6.04 -7.87
C TRP A 37 0.59 5.86 -8.98
N ARG A 38 0.45 6.59 -10.10
CA ARG A 38 1.45 6.63 -11.18
C ARG A 38 2.81 7.15 -10.68
N ALA A 39 2.82 8.21 -9.89
CA ALA A 39 4.05 8.75 -9.31
C ALA A 39 4.74 7.73 -8.39
N ALA A 40 4.00 7.05 -7.52
CA ALA A 40 4.55 6.00 -6.67
C ALA A 40 5.09 4.81 -7.48
N ASN A 41 4.40 4.42 -8.55
CA ASN A 41 4.86 3.36 -9.46
C ASN A 41 6.13 3.78 -10.21
N TYR A 42 6.17 4.99 -10.75
CA TYR A 42 7.36 5.56 -11.40
C TYR A 42 8.58 5.55 -10.48
N LEU A 43 8.43 6.06 -9.26
CA LEU A 43 9.50 6.07 -8.27
C LEU A 43 9.92 4.64 -7.86
N SER A 44 8.99 3.70 -7.83
CA SER A 44 9.27 2.30 -7.51
C SER A 44 10.12 1.64 -8.60
N VAL A 45 9.79 1.87 -9.88
CA VAL A 45 10.59 1.39 -11.02
C VAL A 45 11.96 2.06 -11.01
N GLY A 46 12.01 3.39 -10.79
CA GLY A 46 13.27 4.13 -10.68
C GLY A 46 14.19 3.58 -9.60
N GLN A 47 13.66 3.27 -8.41
CA GLN A 47 14.43 2.63 -7.33
C GLN A 47 15.03 1.29 -7.73
N ILE A 48 14.32 0.48 -8.50
CA ILE A 48 14.80 -0.83 -8.94
C ILE A 48 15.90 -0.69 -10.01
N TYR A 49 15.71 0.23 -10.97
CA TYR A 49 16.49 0.25 -12.20
C TYR A 49 17.48 1.40 -12.31
N LEU A 50 17.15 2.61 -11.86
CA LEU A 50 17.87 3.82 -12.23
C LEU A 50 19.02 4.17 -11.28
N LEU A 51 20.14 4.57 -11.87
CA LEU A 51 21.29 5.16 -11.22
C LEU A 51 21.33 6.68 -11.42
N ASP A 52 20.86 7.15 -12.57
CA ASP A 52 20.81 8.56 -12.95
C ASP A 52 19.60 8.85 -13.85
N ASN A 53 19.47 10.11 -14.34
CA ASN A 53 18.39 10.56 -15.22
C ASN A 53 16.97 10.32 -14.62
N PRO A 54 16.71 10.76 -13.39
CA PRO A 54 15.51 10.38 -12.62
C PRO A 54 14.20 10.89 -13.23
N LEU A 55 14.23 11.86 -14.16
CA LEU A 55 13.07 12.43 -14.84
C LEU A 55 13.05 12.14 -16.35
N LEU A 56 13.93 11.27 -16.85
CA LEU A 56 14.07 10.94 -18.28
C LEU A 56 14.20 12.16 -19.19
N ARG A 57 14.91 13.20 -18.74
CA ARG A 57 15.11 14.43 -19.52
C ARG A 57 15.95 14.23 -20.78
N THR A 58 16.74 13.20 -20.79
CA THR A 58 17.48 12.71 -21.93
C THR A 58 17.06 11.27 -22.24
N PRO A 59 17.23 10.78 -23.46
CA PRO A 59 16.98 9.37 -23.75
C PRO A 59 17.73 8.47 -22.78
N LEU A 60 17.04 7.43 -22.27
CA LEU A 60 17.63 6.52 -21.30
C LEU A 60 18.86 5.81 -21.89
N ALA A 61 19.98 5.94 -21.22
CA ALA A 61 21.24 5.34 -21.59
C ALA A 61 21.60 4.17 -20.69
N ARG A 62 22.47 3.28 -21.15
CA ARG A 62 22.99 2.16 -20.37
C ARG A 62 23.58 2.60 -19.03
N GLU A 63 24.26 3.73 -19.02
CA GLU A 63 24.93 4.32 -17.86
C GLU A 63 23.95 4.78 -16.77
N ASP A 64 22.71 5.11 -17.17
CA ASP A 64 21.64 5.49 -16.26
C ASP A 64 21.07 4.29 -15.48
N VAL A 65 21.29 3.07 -15.97
CA VAL A 65 20.79 1.84 -15.35
C VAL A 65 21.81 1.26 -14.37
N LYS A 66 21.37 0.81 -13.21
CA LYS A 66 22.21 0.19 -12.19
C LYS A 66 22.96 -1.04 -12.73
N PRO A 67 24.22 -1.26 -12.32
CA PRO A 67 24.99 -2.46 -12.70
C PRO A 67 24.48 -3.74 -12.03
N ARG A 68 23.74 -3.60 -10.92
CA ARG A 68 23.09 -4.68 -10.18
C ARG A 68 21.65 -4.28 -9.90
N LEU A 69 20.71 -5.00 -10.47
CA LEU A 69 19.28 -4.76 -10.31
C LEU A 69 18.75 -5.63 -9.16
N LEU A 70 18.13 -4.99 -8.17
CA LEU A 70 17.49 -5.65 -7.05
C LEU A 70 16.19 -4.92 -6.70
N GLY A 71 15.20 -5.70 -6.36
CA GLY A 71 13.87 -5.23 -5.98
C GLY A 71 12.79 -6.18 -6.47
N HIS A 72 11.55 -5.90 -6.11
CA HIS A 72 10.42 -6.73 -6.47
C HIS A 72 9.29 -5.85 -6.99
N TRP A 73 8.97 -6.03 -8.26
CA TRP A 73 7.90 -5.26 -8.89
C TRP A 73 6.51 -5.86 -8.62
N GLY A 74 6.41 -7.18 -8.59
CA GLY A 74 5.15 -7.93 -8.72
C GLY A 74 4.02 -7.52 -7.79
N THR A 75 4.31 -7.18 -6.54
CA THR A 75 3.30 -6.74 -5.56
C THR A 75 3.21 -5.22 -5.43
N THR A 76 4.23 -4.50 -5.88
CA THR A 76 4.41 -3.06 -5.65
C THR A 76 3.24 -2.20 -6.17
N PRO A 77 2.71 -2.40 -7.40
CA PRO A 77 1.62 -1.57 -7.90
C PRO A 77 0.34 -1.65 -7.08
N GLY A 78 0.00 -2.86 -6.61
CA GLY A 78 -1.15 -3.04 -5.72
C GLY A 78 -0.96 -2.37 -4.36
N LEU A 79 0.25 -2.42 -3.81
CA LEU A 79 0.58 -1.71 -2.57
C LEU A 79 0.44 -0.20 -2.73
N ASN A 80 0.94 0.35 -3.83
CA ASN A 80 0.83 1.78 -4.14
C ASN A 80 -0.63 2.21 -4.35
N PHE A 81 -1.45 1.36 -4.96
CA PHE A 81 -2.89 1.61 -5.14
C PHE A 81 -3.61 1.70 -3.80
N LEU A 82 -3.36 0.74 -2.90
CA LEU A 82 -3.94 0.73 -1.56
C LEU A 82 -3.50 1.95 -0.75
N TYR A 83 -2.23 2.33 -0.84
CA TYR A 83 -1.70 3.50 -0.14
C TYR A 83 -2.41 4.79 -0.58
N ALA A 84 -2.58 5.02 -1.89
CA ALA A 84 -3.24 6.20 -2.43
C ALA A 84 -4.69 6.33 -1.93
N HIS A 85 -5.44 5.21 -1.88
CA HIS A 85 -6.81 5.20 -1.37
C HIS A 85 -6.91 5.38 0.15
N LEU A 86 -5.96 4.83 0.91
CA LEU A 86 -5.91 5.05 2.36
C LEU A 86 -5.60 6.51 2.70
N ASN A 87 -4.74 7.19 1.93
CA ASN A 87 -4.50 8.62 2.08
C ASN A 87 -5.81 9.43 1.94
N ARG A 88 -6.65 9.10 0.94
CA ARG A 88 -7.97 9.71 0.81
C ARG A 88 -8.79 9.57 2.10
N VAL A 89 -8.88 8.36 2.63
CA VAL A 89 -9.67 8.06 3.82
C VAL A 89 -9.13 8.78 5.05
N ILE A 90 -7.82 8.77 5.24
CA ILE A 90 -7.18 9.48 6.37
C ILE A 90 -7.58 10.94 6.36
N LYS A 91 -7.53 11.58 5.20
CA LYS A 91 -7.89 12.98 5.03
C LYS A 91 -9.38 13.25 5.24
N GLU A 92 -10.25 12.46 4.61
CA GLU A 92 -11.70 12.69 4.64
C GLU A 92 -12.31 12.37 6.00
N ARG A 93 -11.78 11.38 6.71
CA ARG A 93 -12.32 10.90 7.97
C ARG A 93 -11.51 11.35 9.19
N GLU A 94 -10.35 12.01 8.98
CA GLU A 94 -9.39 12.34 10.04
C GLU A 94 -9.00 11.10 10.87
N GLN A 95 -8.87 9.95 10.17
CA GLN A 95 -8.65 8.65 10.79
C GLN A 95 -7.17 8.42 11.07
N SER A 96 -6.80 8.24 12.35
CA SER A 96 -5.47 7.75 12.72
C SER A 96 -5.25 6.36 12.13
N THR A 97 -4.21 6.21 11.32
CA THR A 97 -4.00 4.98 10.56
C THR A 97 -2.52 4.58 10.53
N ILE A 98 -2.24 3.31 10.70
CA ILE A 98 -0.97 2.68 10.34
C ILE A 98 -1.20 1.85 9.08
N TYR A 99 -0.34 2.04 8.05
CA TYR A 99 -0.28 1.18 6.87
C TYR A 99 0.86 0.18 7.04
N LEU A 100 0.54 -1.10 7.12
CA LEU A 100 1.50 -2.17 7.33
C LEU A 100 1.59 -3.07 6.10
N THR A 101 2.80 -3.26 5.61
CA THR A 101 3.07 -3.98 4.36
C THR A 101 3.69 -5.35 4.64
N GLY A 102 2.85 -6.37 4.79
CA GLY A 102 3.25 -7.75 5.02
C GLY A 102 4.08 -8.37 3.90
N PRO A 103 3.71 -8.21 2.59
CA PRO A 103 4.58 -8.63 1.50
C PRO A 103 5.81 -7.71 1.42
N GLY A 104 6.74 -7.87 2.36
CA GLY A 104 7.88 -6.99 2.60
C GLY A 104 8.78 -6.77 1.39
N HIS A 105 8.79 -7.71 0.44
CA HIS A 105 9.48 -7.53 -0.84
C HIS A 105 8.92 -6.36 -1.69
N GLY A 106 7.73 -5.82 -1.36
CA GLY A 106 7.20 -4.60 -1.93
C GLY A 106 7.79 -3.29 -1.38
N GLY A 107 8.97 -3.35 -0.75
CA GLY A 107 9.70 -2.21 -0.20
C GLY A 107 9.80 -0.99 -1.11
N PRO A 108 10.01 -1.14 -2.45
CA PRO A 108 10.04 0.01 -3.34
C PRO A 108 8.80 0.88 -3.26
N GLY A 109 7.62 0.26 -3.09
CA GLY A 109 6.35 0.99 -2.97
C GLY A 109 6.26 1.78 -1.67
N LEU A 110 6.63 1.18 -0.53
CA LEU A 110 6.60 1.90 0.74
C LEU A 110 7.55 3.10 0.73
N VAL A 111 8.79 2.91 0.26
CA VAL A 111 9.80 3.98 0.13
C VAL A 111 9.32 5.08 -0.82
N ALA A 112 8.73 4.72 -1.97
CA ALA A 112 8.20 5.67 -2.93
C ALA A 112 7.11 6.56 -2.32
N ASN A 113 6.18 5.95 -1.60
CA ASN A 113 5.10 6.68 -0.93
C ASN A 113 5.65 7.56 0.20
N ALA A 114 6.54 7.07 1.06
CA ALA A 114 7.17 7.87 2.11
C ALA A 114 7.99 9.07 1.55
N TYR A 115 8.54 8.93 0.34
CA TYR A 115 9.18 10.05 -0.35
C TYR A 115 8.18 11.06 -0.88
N LEU A 116 7.12 10.61 -1.55
CA LEU A 116 6.07 11.48 -2.10
C LEU A 116 5.36 12.28 -1.02
N ASP A 117 5.17 11.68 0.14
CA ASP A 117 4.49 12.33 1.26
C ASP A 117 5.40 13.30 2.05
N GLY A 118 6.70 13.30 1.77
CA GLY A 118 7.68 14.19 2.36
C GLY A 118 8.34 13.65 3.63
N THR A 119 7.79 12.61 4.28
CA THR A 119 8.35 12.06 5.52
C THR A 119 9.78 11.57 5.33
N TYR A 120 10.07 11.00 4.17
CA TYR A 120 11.40 10.50 3.86
C TYR A 120 12.44 11.63 3.90
N SER A 121 12.13 12.77 3.27
CA SER A 121 13.00 13.96 3.23
C SER A 121 13.09 14.69 4.57
N GLU A 122 12.06 14.60 5.42
CA GLU A 122 12.12 15.15 6.79
C GLU A 122 13.16 14.42 7.65
N ILE A 123 13.26 13.10 7.53
CA ILE A 123 14.19 12.27 8.31
C ILE A 123 15.57 12.21 7.66
N TYR A 124 15.62 12.03 6.34
CA TYR A 124 16.86 11.96 5.56
C TYR A 124 17.01 13.22 4.71
N SER A 125 17.50 14.28 5.32
CA SER A 125 17.58 15.61 4.69
C SER A 125 18.43 15.67 3.42
N ASP A 126 19.30 14.69 3.19
CA ASP A 126 20.07 14.54 1.95
C ASP A 126 19.25 14.01 0.78
N ILE A 127 18.06 13.44 1.05
CA ILE A 127 17.10 12.96 0.05
C ILE A 127 16.01 14.01 -0.09
N THR A 128 16.33 15.12 -0.77
CA THR A 128 15.42 16.24 -0.96
C THR A 128 14.25 15.90 -1.89
N ALA A 129 13.14 16.64 -1.76
CA ALA A 129 11.95 16.45 -2.62
C ALA A 129 12.12 17.17 -3.98
N ASP A 130 13.18 16.81 -4.71
CA ASP A 130 13.55 17.35 -6.01
C ASP A 130 14.30 16.30 -6.85
N ALA A 131 14.72 16.66 -8.07
CA ALA A 131 15.40 15.74 -8.99
C ALA A 131 16.71 15.16 -8.41
N GLU A 132 17.44 15.93 -7.62
CA GLU A 132 18.68 15.45 -6.99
C GLU A 132 18.37 14.47 -5.85
N GLY A 133 17.38 14.79 -5.02
CA GLY A 133 16.92 13.88 -3.98
C GLY A 133 16.32 12.60 -4.57
N MET A 134 15.54 12.70 -5.65
CA MET A 134 15.02 11.54 -6.38
C MET A 134 16.16 10.66 -6.93
N ARG A 135 17.20 11.27 -7.50
CA ARG A 135 18.40 10.56 -7.97
C ARG A 135 19.10 9.82 -6.82
N ARG A 136 19.24 10.46 -5.67
CA ARG A 136 19.83 9.84 -4.47
C ARG A 136 18.96 8.72 -3.93
N LEU A 137 17.64 8.90 -3.90
CA LEU A 137 16.66 7.86 -3.52
C LEU A 137 16.83 6.61 -4.39
N PHE A 138 16.93 6.79 -5.70
CA PHE A 138 17.14 5.67 -6.62
C PHE A 138 18.48 4.98 -6.37
N ARG A 139 19.56 5.73 -6.24
CA ARG A 139 20.91 5.20 -6.02
C ARG A 139 21.04 4.37 -4.76
N GLN A 140 20.47 4.85 -3.66
CA GLN A 140 20.63 4.20 -2.35
C GLN A 140 19.80 2.91 -2.20
N PHE A 141 18.72 2.78 -2.98
CA PHE A 141 17.83 1.63 -2.85
C PHE A 141 18.56 0.33 -3.18
N SER A 142 18.55 -0.60 -2.22
CA SER A 142 19.23 -1.90 -2.31
C SER A 142 20.73 -1.82 -2.62
N PHE A 143 21.40 -0.78 -2.10
CA PHE A 143 22.83 -0.53 -2.27
C PHE A 143 23.53 -0.53 -0.90
N PRO A 144 24.79 -0.95 -0.78
CA PRO A 144 25.53 -0.93 0.48
C PRO A 144 25.54 0.47 1.13
N GLY A 145 25.10 0.54 2.38
CA GLY A 145 24.95 1.81 3.11
C GLY A 145 23.69 2.61 2.82
N GLY A 146 22.83 2.09 1.95
CA GLY A 146 21.51 2.64 1.67
C GLY A 146 20.38 1.86 2.34
N ILE A 147 19.17 2.01 1.80
CA ILE A 147 17.98 1.35 2.32
C ILE A 147 17.83 -0.08 1.77
N PRO A 148 17.35 -1.06 2.57
CA PRO A 148 17.10 -2.41 2.10
C PRO A 148 16.06 -2.48 0.97
N SER A 149 16.10 -3.58 0.19
CA SER A 149 15.10 -3.83 -0.87
C SER A 149 13.73 -4.27 -0.34
N HIS A 150 13.66 -4.67 0.92
CA HIS A 150 12.45 -5.07 1.62
C HIS A 150 12.00 -3.99 2.58
N VAL A 151 10.73 -4.02 2.95
CA VAL A 151 10.19 -3.15 4.01
C VAL A 151 11.02 -3.32 5.28
N ALA A 152 11.46 -2.20 5.84
CA ALA A 152 12.32 -2.17 7.00
C ALA A 152 12.08 -0.89 7.82
N PRO A 153 12.40 -0.90 9.14
CA PRO A 153 12.24 0.27 10.01
C PRO A 153 13.04 1.49 9.58
N GLU A 154 14.05 1.35 8.74
CA GLU A 154 14.81 2.44 8.11
C GLU A 154 13.93 3.30 7.19
N THR A 155 12.85 2.75 6.65
CA THR A 155 11.83 3.60 5.99
C THR A 155 11.05 4.35 7.05
N PRO A 156 11.05 5.70 7.03
CA PRO A 156 10.39 6.50 8.05
C PRO A 156 8.93 6.06 8.26
N GLY A 157 8.57 5.84 9.53
CA GLY A 157 7.24 5.41 9.93
C GLY A 157 6.93 3.92 9.80
N SER A 158 7.82 3.12 9.23
CA SER A 158 7.65 1.67 9.19
C SER A 158 7.87 1.06 10.57
N ILE A 159 6.90 0.30 11.06
CA ILE A 159 7.00 -0.49 12.29
C ILE A 159 7.24 -1.97 12.00
N HIS A 160 7.37 -2.34 10.73
CA HIS A 160 7.45 -3.72 10.27
C HIS A 160 8.76 -3.97 9.54
N GLU A 161 9.39 -5.10 9.86
CA GLU A 161 10.48 -5.68 9.11
C GLU A 161 9.91 -6.80 8.24
N GLY A 162 9.95 -6.60 6.91
CA GLY A 162 9.28 -7.46 5.94
C GLY A 162 10.14 -8.53 5.29
N GLY A 163 11.37 -8.75 5.77
CA GLY A 163 12.26 -9.79 5.27
C GLY A 163 11.80 -11.20 5.66
N GLU A 164 11.20 -11.35 6.84
CA GLU A 164 10.53 -12.57 7.27
C GLU A 164 9.02 -12.46 7.10
N LEU A 165 8.43 -13.38 6.32
CA LEU A 165 7.00 -13.39 6.07
C LEU A 165 6.22 -14.08 7.20
N GLY A 166 4.99 -13.61 7.43
CA GLY A 166 4.02 -14.26 8.31
C GLY A 166 3.70 -13.52 9.61
N TYR A 167 4.37 -12.41 9.89
CA TYR A 167 4.19 -11.70 11.15
C TYR A 167 3.32 -10.44 11.04
N ALA A 168 2.87 -10.07 9.83
CA ALA A 168 2.14 -8.83 9.58
C ALA A 168 0.89 -8.69 10.46
N LEU A 169 0.06 -9.73 10.57
CA LEU A 169 -1.13 -9.70 11.43
C LEU A 169 -0.79 -9.56 12.91
N SER A 170 0.25 -10.25 13.38
CA SER A 170 0.66 -10.17 14.80
C SER A 170 1.15 -8.76 15.15
N HIS A 171 1.93 -8.13 14.27
CA HIS A 171 2.36 -6.74 14.43
C HIS A 171 1.17 -5.78 14.42
N ALA A 172 0.23 -5.98 13.49
CA ALA A 172 -0.97 -5.15 13.39
C ALA A 172 -1.83 -5.21 14.65
N TYR A 173 -2.10 -6.41 15.17
CA TYR A 173 -2.87 -6.55 16.42
C TYR A 173 -2.12 -5.99 17.62
N GLY A 174 -0.79 -6.19 17.68
CA GLY A 174 0.03 -5.58 18.72
C GLY A 174 -0.04 -4.06 18.73
N ALA A 175 -0.05 -3.42 17.55
CA ALA A 175 -0.19 -1.98 17.43
C ALA A 175 -1.62 -1.48 17.75
N ALA A 176 -2.63 -2.30 17.49
CA ALA A 176 -4.03 -1.93 17.70
C ALA A 176 -4.48 -2.04 19.19
N PHE A 177 -3.86 -2.92 19.98
CA PHE A 177 -4.25 -3.09 21.38
C PHE A 177 -4.09 -1.79 22.18
N ASP A 178 -5.10 -1.47 23.01
CA ASP A 178 -5.17 -0.28 23.85
C ASP A 178 -5.16 1.08 23.07
N ASN A 179 -5.36 1.06 21.76
CA ASN A 179 -5.44 2.24 20.90
C ASN A 179 -6.80 2.33 20.19
N PRO A 180 -7.90 2.68 20.89
CA PRO A 180 -9.27 2.55 20.40
C PRO A 180 -9.57 3.32 19.11
N ASP A 181 -8.81 4.38 18.81
CA ASP A 181 -9.02 5.26 17.67
C ASP A 181 -8.15 4.88 16.45
N LEU A 182 -7.28 3.88 16.62
CA LEU A 182 -6.31 3.49 15.60
C LEU A 182 -6.90 2.48 14.60
N LEU A 183 -6.73 2.75 13.33
CA LEU A 183 -6.89 1.79 12.24
C LEU A 183 -5.51 1.25 11.81
N VAL A 184 -5.33 -0.06 11.82
CA VAL A 184 -4.14 -0.71 11.25
C VAL A 184 -4.56 -1.42 9.96
N ALA A 185 -4.35 -0.76 8.82
CA ALA A 185 -4.57 -1.34 7.50
C ALA A 185 -3.38 -2.23 7.15
N THR A 186 -3.58 -3.53 7.18
CA THR A 186 -2.50 -4.52 7.07
C THR A 186 -2.63 -5.29 5.77
N VAL A 187 -1.70 -5.07 4.85
CA VAL A 187 -1.65 -5.86 3.63
C VAL A 187 -0.95 -7.19 3.91
N ILE A 188 -1.56 -8.26 3.43
CA ILE A 188 -1.07 -9.63 3.54
C ILE A 188 -0.87 -10.17 2.13
N GLY A 189 0.35 -10.57 1.79
CA GLY A 189 0.61 -11.24 0.53
C GLY A 189 -0.01 -12.64 0.52
N ASP A 190 -0.51 -13.08 -0.62
CA ASP A 190 -1.11 -14.41 -0.77
C ASP A 190 -0.10 -15.54 -0.53
N GLY A 191 1.18 -15.34 -0.89
CA GLY A 191 2.26 -16.25 -0.52
C GLY A 191 2.61 -16.20 0.97
N GLU A 192 2.54 -15.02 1.58
CA GLU A 192 2.71 -14.85 3.03
C GLU A 192 1.59 -15.55 3.81
N ALA A 193 0.36 -15.52 3.28
CA ALA A 193 -0.79 -16.16 3.90
C ALA A 193 -0.65 -17.68 4.06
N GLU A 194 0.27 -18.31 3.33
CA GLU A 194 0.59 -19.74 3.45
C GLU A 194 1.58 -20.07 4.57
N THR A 195 2.22 -19.09 5.20
CA THR A 195 3.15 -19.30 6.31
C THR A 195 2.41 -19.72 7.57
N GLY A 196 3.05 -20.59 8.39
CA GLY A 196 2.41 -21.08 9.62
C GLY A 196 2.08 -19.97 10.60
N ALA A 197 2.95 -18.96 10.74
CA ALA A 197 2.74 -17.83 11.62
C ALA A 197 1.52 -17.00 11.20
N LEU A 198 1.37 -16.69 9.90
CA LEU A 198 0.21 -15.91 9.44
C LEU A 198 -1.08 -16.74 9.47
N ALA A 199 -1.04 -18.01 9.09
CA ALA A 199 -2.20 -18.89 9.16
C ALA A 199 -2.77 -18.96 10.58
N THR A 200 -1.91 -18.94 11.60
CA THR A 200 -2.32 -18.82 13.00
C THR A 200 -2.79 -17.41 13.35
N GLY A 201 -2.15 -16.39 12.78
CA GLY A 201 -2.44 -14.97 13.02
C GLY A 201 -3.88 -14.54 12.71
N TRP A 202 -4.57 -15.23 11.79
CA TRP A 202 -6.00 -14.97 11.50
C TRP A 202 -6.92 -15.11 12.73
N HIS A 203 -6.51 -15.87 13.74
CA HIS A 203 -7.27 -16.02 14.97
C HIS A 203 -7.17 -14.82 15.92
N SER A 204 -6.24 -13.90 15.71
CA SER A 204 -5.97 -12.77 16.61
C SER A 204 -7.17 -11.83 16.78
N ASN A 205 -8.08 -11.77 15.80
CA ASN A 205 -9.34 -11.03 15.92
C ASN A 205 -10.23 -11.49 17.09
N LYS A 206 -9.98 -12.68 17.64
CA LYS A 206 -10.69 -13.20 18.82
C LYS A 206 -10.24 -12.55 20.13
N LEU A 207 -9.07 -11.91 20.11
CA LEU A 207 -8.46 -11.26 21.27
C LEU A 207 -8.80 -9.77 21.33
N SER A 208 -9.21 -9.16 20.22
CA SER A 208 -9.54 -7.75 20.13
C SER A 208 -10.87 -7.41 20.81
N ASN A 209 -10.85 -6.37 21.64
CA ASN A 209 -12.03 -5.78 22.26
C ASN A 209 -12.50 -4.56 21.46
N PRO A 210 -13.68 -4.61 20.81
CA PRO A 210 -14.11 -3.52 19.94
C PRO A 210 -14.34 -2.18 20.65
N ALA A 211 -14.52 -2.17 21.97
CA ALA A 211 -14.69 -0.94 22.74
C ALA A 211 -13.35 -0.31 23.19
N LYS A 212 -12.29 -1.10 23.33
CA LYS A 212 -11.03 -0.66 23.96
C LYS A 212 -9.84 -0.65 23.04
N ASP A 213 -9.86 -1.52 22.03
CA ASP A 213 -8.75 -1.67 21.10
C ASP A 213 -9.02 -0.95 19.78
N GLY A 214 -7.98 -0.68 19.04
CA GLY A 214 -8.04 -0.25 17.65
C GLY A 214 -8.56 -1.36 16.74
N VAL A 215 -8.59 -1.08 15.46
CA VAL A 215 -9.11 -2.00 14.45
C VAL A 215 -7.97 -2.43 13.53
N VAL A 216 -7.82 -3.72 13.35
CA VAL A 216 -7.01 -4.27 12.26
C VAL A 216 -7.91 -4.53 11.08
N LEU A 217 -7.60 -3.92 9.93
CA LEU A 217 -8.22 -4.18 8.65
C LEU A 217 -7.26 -5.03 7.80
N PRO A 218 -7.44 -6.37 7.75
CA PRO A 218 -6.66 -7.21 6.88
C PRO A 218 -7.04 -6.98 5.43
N ILE A 219 -6.02 -6.82 4.56
CA ILE A 219 -6.18 -6.70 3.10
C ILE A 219 -5.36 -7.81 2.48
N LEU A 220 -6.00 -8.89 2.07
CA LEU A 220 -5.34 -10.00 1.37
C LEU A 220 -5.08 -9.59 -0.08
N HIS A 221 -3.82 -9.27 -0.40
CA HIS A 221 -3.39 -8.98 -1.76
C HIS A 221 -3.16 -10.27 -2.53
N LEU A 222 -4.17 -10.66 -3.28
CA LEU A 222 -4.23 -11.91 -4.02
C LEU A 222 -3.80 -11.67 -5.47
N ASN A 223 -2.48 -11.67 -5.73
CA ASN A 223 -1.92 -11.50 -7.07
C ASN A 223 -1.61 -12.84 -7.78
N GLY A 224 -1.85 -13.95 -7.10
CA GLY A 224 -1.90 -15.29 -7.67
C GLY A 224 -0.59 -16.06 -7.64
N TYR A 225 0.55 -15.44 -7.42
CA TYR A 225 1.85 -16.11 -7.57
C TYR A 225 2.84 -15.80 -6.44
N LYS A 226 3.60 -16.82 -6.06
CA LYS A 226 4.88 -16.71 -5.34
C LYS A 226 6.01 -16.40 -6.32
N ILE A 227 7.25 -16.73 -5.95
CA ILE A 227 8.44 -16.53 -6.79
C ILE A 227 8.32 -17.23 -8.15
N ALA A 228 7.84 -18.48 -8.15
CA ALA A 228 7.80 -19.31 -9.36
C ALA A 228 6.50 -20.14 -9.50
N ASN A 229 5.65 -20.14 -8.48
CA ASN A 229 4.46 -20.99 -8.44
C ASN A 229 3.20 -20.20 -8.05
N PRO A 230 2.02 -20.64 -8.50
CA PRO A 230 0.75 -20.14 -8.00
C PRO A 230 0.63 -20.35 -6.48
N THR A 231 -0.08 -19.42 -5.83
CA THR A 231 -0.41 -19.55 -4.40
C THR A 231 -1.58 -20.48 -4.17
N VAL A 232 -1.71 -21.04 -2.97
CA VAL A 232 -2.84 -21.93 -2.62
C VAL A 232 -4.16 -21.17 -2.70
N LEU A 233 -4.20 -19.95 -2.15
CA LEU A 233 -5.42 -19.13 -2.13
C LEU A 233 -5.89 -18.69 -3.52
N ALA A 234 -4.98 -18.62 -4.51
CA ALA A 234 -5.34 -18.35 -5.89
C ALA A 234 -5.90 -19.57 -6.64
N ARG A 235 -5.76 -20.78 -6.07
CA ARG A 235 -6.22 -22.04 -6.69
C ARG A 235 -7.61 -22.48 -6.24
N ILE A 236 -8.12 -21.89 -5.15
CA ILE A 236 -9.45 -22.23 -4.64
C ILE A 236 -10.50 -21.27 -5.19
N PRO A 237 -11.74 -21.74 -5.38
CA PRO A 237 -12.86 -20.87 -5.80
C PRO A 237 -13.12 -19.76 -4.79
N GLU A 238 -13.69 -18.64 -5.23
CA GLU A 238 -14.05 -17.53 -4.35
C GLU A 238 -14.95 -17.96 -3.19
N GLU A 239 -15.91 -18.84 -3.43
CA GLU A 239 -16.83 -19.33 -2.38
C GLU A 239 -16.10 -20.09 -1.27
N GLU A 240 -15.06 -20.86 -1.63
CA GLU A 240 -14.23 -21.57 -0.65
C GLU A 240 -13.37 -20.59 0.14
N LEU A 241 -12.75 -19.63 -0.54
CA LEU A 241 -11.97 -18.57 0.11
C LEU A 241 -12.85 -17.74 1.04
N ARG A 242 -14.07 -17.39 0.62
CA ARG A 242 -15.07 -16.69 1.44
C ARG A 242 -15.39 -17.48 2.70
N SER A 243 -15.68 -18.77 2.53
CA SER A 243 -16.00 -19.66 3.65
C SER A 243 -14.85 -19.80 4.64
N LEU A 244 -13.61 -19.86 4.14
CA LEU A 244 -12.40 -19.88 4.95
C LEU A 244 -12.27 -18.62 5.82
N MET A 245 -12.44 -17.44 5.22
CA MET A 245 -12.31 -16.16 5.94
C MET A 245 -13.45 -15.95 6.93
N VAL A 246 -14.67 -16.35 6.58
CA VAL A 246 -15.80 -16.35 7.53
C VAL A 246 -15.53 -17.28 8.71
N GLY A 247 -14.95 -18.46 8.47
CA GLY A 247 -14.54 -19.40 9.54
C GLY A 247 -13.49 -18.81 10.48
N TYR A 248 -12.61 -17.96 9.98
CA TYR A 248 -11.69 -17.17 10.80
C TYR A 248 -12.37 -16.04 11.58
N GLY A 249 -13.62 -15.69 11.26
CA GLY A 249 -14.40 -14.64 11.95
C GLY A 249 -14.30 -13.28 11.27
N HIS A 250 -14.06 -13.28 9.98
CA HIS A 250 -14.08 -12.07 9.15
C HIS A 250 -15.34 -11.96 8.28
N LYS A 251 -15.66 -10.72 7.88
CA LYS A 251 -16.62 -10.39 6.83
C LYS A 251 -15.82 -9.98 5.58
N PRO A 252 -15.58 -10.90 4.62
CA PRO A 252 -14.74 -10.60 3.47
C PRO A 252 -15.48 -9.78 2.40
N TYR A 253 -14.86 -8.70 1.96
CA TYR A 253 -15.21 -7.88 0.82
C TYR A 253 -14.27 -8.20 -0.33
N PHE A 254 -14.80 -8.43 -1.52
CA PHE A 254 -14.01 -8.81 -2.69
C PHE A 254 -13.90 -7.65 -3.66
N PHE A 255 -12.69 -7.36 -4.07
CA PHE A 255 -12.35 -6.43 -5.13
C PHE A 255 -11.44 -7.12 -6.14
N GLU A 256 -11.71 -6.90 -7.41
CA GLU A 256 -10.92 -7.49 -8.49
C GLU A 256 -10.62 -6.48 -9.58
N VAL A 257 -9.35 -6.46 -10.01
CA VAL A 257 -8.88 -5.84 -11.24
C VAL A 257 -8.67 -6.96 -12.24
N PRO A 258 -9.36 -6.95 -13.39
CA PRO A 258 -9.20 -7.98 -14.42
C PRO A 258 -7.78 -8.07 -14.97
N ASP A 259 -7.38 -9.24 -15.46
CA ASP A 259 -6.06 -9.47 -16.08
C ASP A 259 -5.85 -8.70 -17.40
N ASP A 260 -6.94 -8.24 -18.03
CA ASP A 260 -6.95 -7.38 -19.22
C ASP A 260 -7.07 -5.88 -18.87
N ALA A 261 -6.79 -5.52 -17.62
CA ALA A 261 -6.78 -4.14 -17.18
C ALA A 261 -5.85 -3.29 -18.06
N PRO A 262 -6.21 -2.03 -18.31
CA PRO A 262 -5.48 -1.17 -19.23
C PRO A 262 -3.99 -1.06 -18.91
N ASP A 263 -3.18 -0.88 -19.95
CA ASP A 263 -1.78 -0.52 -19.88
C ASP A 263 -1.61 0.85 -19.19
N PRO A 264 -0.51 1.10 -18.45
CA PRO A 264 -0.19 2.42 -17.90
C PRO A 264 -0.12 3.54 -18.95
N ALA A 265 0.19 3.22 -20.20
CA ALA A 265 0.13 4.16 -21.33
C ALA A 265 -1.30 4.50 -21.79
N ALA A 266 -2.32 3.82 -21.23
CA ALA A 266 -3.72 4.10 -21.54
C ALA A 266 -4.14 5.52 -21.12
N PRO A 267 -5.24 6.06 -21.68
CA PRO A 267 -5.78 7.36 -21.27
C PRO A 267 -6.00 7.48 -19.75
N ASP A 268 -6.01 8.71 -19.25
CA ASP A 268 -6.16 9.03 -17.81
C ASP A 268 -7.38 8.40 -17.13
N ASP A 269 -8.41 8.06 -17.88
CA ASP A 269 -9.63 7.44 -17.38
C ASP A 269 -9.59 5.90 -17.36
N ALA A 270 -8.54 5.29 -17.89
CA ALA A 270 -8.44 3.84 -18.03
C ALA A 270 -8.55 3.08 -16.69
N HIS A 271 -8.00 3.66 -15.62
CA HIS A 271 -8.09 3.09 -14.27
C HIS A 271 -9.18 3.73 -13.40
N ALA A 272 -9.90 4.72 -13.93
CA ALA A 272 -10.90 5.47 -13.18
C ALA A 272 -12.01 4.59 -12.59
N ASP A 273 -12.45 3.58 -13.31
CA ASP A 273 -13.45 2.62 -12.82
C ASP A 273 -12.91 1.82 -11.62
N ALA A 274 -11.67 1.34 -11.69
CA ALA A 274 -11.04 0.62 -10.59
C ALA A 274 -10.93 1.53 -9.34
N HIS A 275 -10.50 2.77 -9.50
CA HIS A 275 -10.44 3.74 -8.40
C HIS A 275 -11.81 4.01 -7.78
N ARG A 276 -12.87 4.24 -8.59
CA ARG A 276 -14.22 4.47 -8.08
C ARG A 276 -14.79 3.26 -7.36
N ARG A 277 -14.65 2.07 -7.93
CA ARG A 277 -15.15 0.81 -7.33
C ARG A 277 -14.44 0.52 -6.02
N PHE A 278 -13.12 0.68 -5.97
CA PHE A 278 -12.37 0.44 -4.74
C PHE A 278 -12.67 1.48 -3.67
N ALA A 279 -12.79 2.75 -4.02
CA ALA A 279 -13.19 3.79 -3.08
C ALA A 279 -14.54 3.50 -2.43
N ALA A 280 -15.53 3.11 -3.24
CA ALA A 280 -16.85 2.76 -2.76
C ALA A 280 -16.81 1.54 -1.81
N LEU A 281 -16.05 0.50 -2.17
CA LEU A 281 -15.86 -0.68 -1.33
C LEU A 281 -15.17 -0.32 0.00
N LEU A 282 -14.12 0.50 -0.04
CA LEU A 282 -13.40 0.92 1.16
C LEU A 282 -14.29 1.74 2.09
N ASP A 283 -15.15 2.61 1.54
CA ASP A 283 -16.12 3.36 2.34
C ASP A 283 -17.15 2.44 3.02
N ASP A 284 -17.66 1.42 2.32
CA ASP A 284 -18.57 0.42 2.90
C ASP A 284 -17.88 -0.35 4.04
N VAL A 285 -16.63 -0.78 3.84
CA VAL A 285 -15.82 -1.47 4.85
C VAL A 285 -15.63 -0.62 6.11
N LEU A 286 -15.29 0.65 5.93
CA LEU A 286 -15.04 1.56 7.06
C LEU A 286 -16.35 1.98 7.76
N ASN A 287 -17.46 2.06 7.05
CA ASN A 287 -18.76 2.28 7.67
C ASN A 287 -19.18 1.07 8.53
N ASP A 288 -18.96 -0.16 8.05
CA ASP A 288 -19.16 -1.37 8.86
C ASP A 288 -18.29 -1.36 10.14
N ILE A 289 -17.04 -0.93 10.04
CA ILE A 289 -16.16 -0.79 11.21
C ILE A 289 -16.72 0.25 12.18
N ALA A 290 -17.14 1.41 11.67
CA ALA A 290 -17.73 2.46 12.51
C ALA A 290 -19.00 1.98 13.23
N ASP A 291 -19.86 1.20 12.57
CA ASP A 291 -21.05 0.59 13.18
C ASP A 291 -20.68 -0.41 14.28
N ILE A 292 -19.64 -1.23 14.08
CA ILE A 292 -19.13 -2.15 15.11
C ILE A 292 -18.65 -1.36 16.33
N LYS A 293 -17.85 -0.33 16.12
CA LYS A 293 -17.33 0.53 17.19
C LYS A 293 -18.46 1.25 17.94
N ALA A 294 -19.46 1.78 17.22
CA ALA A 294 -20.62 2.45 17.81
C ALA A 294 -21.45 1.49 18.69
N ARG A 295 -21.71 0.26 18.23
CA ARG A 295 -22.41 -0.74 19.02
C ARG A 295 -21.63 -1.12 20.28
N ALA A 296 -20.33 -1.33 20.16
CA ALA A 296 -19.47 -1.65 21.28
C ALA A 296 -19.44 -0.52 22.32
N ALA A 297 -19.37 0.74 21.90
CA ALA A 297 -19.48 1.90 22.78
C ALA A 297 -20.86 1.99 23.47
N GLY A 298 -21.92 1.49 22.80
CA GLY A 298 -23.28 1.36 23.35
C GLY A 298 -23.47 0.17 24.29
N GLY A 299 -22.43 -0.61 24.57
CA GLY A 299 -22.46 -1.75 25.51
C GLY A 299 -22.73 -3.12 24.87
N ASP A 300 -22.68 -3.22 23.52
CA ASP A 300 -22.70 -4.52 22.82
C ASP A 300 -21.38 -5.26 23.11
N ASP A 301 -21.46 -6.37 23.82
CA ASP A 301 -20.32 -7.23 24.17
C ASP A 301 -20.17 -8.43 23.24
N SER A 302 -20.96 -8.48 22.17
CA SER A 302 -20.88 -9.54 21.18
C SER A 302 -19.57 -9.45 20.38
N ARG A 303 -19.05 -10.62 19.98
CA ARG A 303 -17.89 -10.69 19.10
C ARG A 303 -18.30 -10.35 17.66
N PRO A 304 -17.80 -9.26 17.06
CA PRO A 304 -18.14 -8.92 15.69
C PRO A 304 -17.42 -9.81 14.68
N ALA A 305 -18.00 -9.95 13.50
CA ALA A 305 -17.28 -10.39 12.31
C ALA A 305 -16.57 -9.16 11.69
N TRP A 306 -15.26 -9.05 11.94
CA TRP A 306 -14.49 -7.90 11.47
C TRP A 306 -14.38 -7.87 9.95
N PRO A 307 -14.62 -6.73 9.30
CA PRO A 307 -14.35 -6.57 7.87
C PRO A 307 -12.92 -6.93 7.49
N MET A 308 -12.76 -7.48 6.29
CA MET A 308 -11.48 -7.64 5.61
C MET A 308 -11.69 -7.48 4.11
N ILE A 309 -10.63 -7.17 3.37
CA ILE A 309 -10.67 -7.03 1.92
C ILE A 309 -9.85 -8.15 1.27
N VAL A 310 -10.43 -8.83 0.28
CA VAL A 310 -9.70 -9.66 -0.68
C VAL A 310 -9.47 -8.80 -1.91
N PHE A 311 -8.25 -8.36 -2.08
CA PHE A 311 -7.82 -7.45 -3.14
C PHE A 311 -7.07 -8.22 -4.22
N ARG A 312 -7.78 -8.54 -5.30
CA ARG A 312 -7.24 -9.31 -6.42
C ARG A 312 -6.76 -8.37 -7.52
N THR A 313 -5.48 -8.51 -7.91
CA THR A 313 -4.88 -7.74 -9.00
C THR A 313 -3.95 -8.63 -9.82
N PRO A 314 -3.69 -8.30 -11.10
CA PRO A 314 -2.61 -8.94 -11.84
C PRO A 314 -1.26 -8.72 -11.14
N LYS A 315 -0.45 -9.77 -11.03
CA LYS A 315 0.91 -9.62 -10.51
C LYS A 315 1.74 -8.75 -11.44
N GLY A 316 2.34 -7.69 -10.90
CA GLY A 316 3.11 -6.73 -11.72
C GLY A 316 2.24 -5.80 -12.56
N TRP A 317 0.98 -5.58 -12.15
CA TRP A 317 0.06 -4.61 -12.75
C TRP A 317 0.78 -3.32 -13.13
N THR A 318 0.47 -2.75 -14.31
CA THR A 318 1.15 -1.59 -14.92
C THR A 318 2.61 -1.82 -15.37
N GLY A 319 3.12 -3.04 -15.29
CA GLY A 319 4.41 -3.40 -15.86
C GLY A 319 4.28 -3.88 -17.31
N PRO A 320 5.41 -4.18 -17.98
CA PRO A 320 5.41 -4.74 -19.33
C PRO A 320 4.62 -6.04 -19.40
N ASP A 321 3.68 -6.12 -20.34
CA ASP A 321 2.81 -7.30 -20.47
C ASP A 321 3.60 -8.52 -20.99
N HIS A 322 4.52 -8.31 -21.93
CA HIS A 322 5.39 -9.36 -22.47
C HIS A 322 6.85 -8.90 -22.51
N ILE A 323 7.76 -9.82 -22.17
CA ILE A 323 9.21 -9.66 -22.30
C ILE A 323 9.73 -10.92 -22.98
N ASP A 324 10.56 -10.77 -24.03
CA ASP A 324 11.08 -11.88 -24.86
C ASP A 324 9.97 -12.82 -25.34
N GLY A 325 8.82 -12.25 -25.73
CA GLY A 325 7.64 -12.99 -26.20
C GLY A 325 6.90 -13.80 -25.11
N LYS A 326 7.25 -13.61 -23.82
CA LYS A 326 6.64 -14.34 -22.71
C LYS A 326 5.77 -13.41 -21.87
N LYS A 327 4.55 -13.87 -21.53
CA LYS A 327 3.66 -13.14 -20.62
C LYS A 327 4.39 -12.88 -19.30
N THR A 328 4.44 -11.60 -18.89
CA THR A 328 5.10 -11.12 -17.66
C THR A 328 4.08 -10.66 -16.64
N THR A 329 3.35 -9.60 -16.92
CA THR A 329 2.25 -9.13 -16.06
C THR A 329 1.18 -10.23 -15.93
N GLY A 330 0.64 -10.43 -14.73
CA GLY A 330 -0.28 -11.53 -14.41
C GLY A 330 0.40 -12.91 -14.34
N SER A 331 1.74 -12.93 -14.26
CA SER A 331 2.48 -14.18 -14.10
C SER A 331 3.59 -14.07 -13.05
N TRP A 332 4.16 -15.21 -12.66
CA TRP A 332 5.29 -15.26 -11.73
C TRP A 332 6.52 -14.49 -12.21
N ARG A 333 6.66 -14.24 -13.53
CA ARG A 333 7.80 -13.51 -14.12
C ARG A 333 7.87 -12.05 -13.68
N ALA A 334 6.75 -11.47 -13.28
CA ALA A 334 6.72 -10.13 -12.72
C ALA A 334 7.20 -10.04 -11.27
N HIS A 335 7.53 -11.16 -10.61
CA HIS A 335 7.78 -11.19 -9.16
C HIS A 335 8.91 -10.27 -8.72
N GLN A 336 10.08 -10.34 -9.38
CA GLN A 336 11.28 -9.60 -8.99
C GLN A 336 11.56 -8.44 -9.97
N VAL A 337 12.62 -8.56 -10.73
CA VAL A 337 13.10 -7.60 -11.72
C VAL A 337 12.74 -8.11 -13.11
N PRO A 338 11.61 -7.69 -13.70
CA PRO A 338 11.15 -8.22 -14.98
C PRO A 338 12.18 -8.08 -16.10
N LEU A 339 12.87 -6.93 -16.18
CA LEU A 339 13.88 -6.61 -17.20
C LEU A 339 15.28 -6.76 -16.61
N SER A 340 15.68 -7.99 -16.27
CA SER A 340 16.98 -8.26 -15.64
C SER A 340 18.19 -7.88 -16.50
N ASN A 341 18.02 -7.79 -17.83
CA ASN A 341 19.07 -7.44 -18.79
C ASN A 341 18.94 -6.00 -19.31
N ALA A 342 18.21 -5.12 -18.64
CA ALA A 342 17.98 -3.74 -19.09
C ALA A 342 19.28 -2.95 -19.32
N ARG A 343 20.35 -3.26 -18.59
CA ARG A 343 21.66 -2.65 -18.79
C ARG A 343 22.45 -3.26 -19.96
N ASP A 344 22.21 -4.50 -20.30
CA ASP A 344 23.10 -5.28 -21.17
C ASP A 344 22.60 -5.40 -22.60
N THR A 345 21.31 -5.21 -22.85
CA THR A 345 20.70 -5.29 -24.18
C THR A 345 19.93 -4.02 -24.52
N ALA A 346 20.07 -3.55 -25.76
CA ALA A 346 19.34 -2.38 -26.25
C ALA A 346 17.81 -2.61 -26.27
N GLU A 347 17.39 -3.86 -26.51
CA GLU A 347 15.98 -4.23 -26.51
C GLU A 347 15.35 -4.04 -25.14
N HIS A 348 15.93 -4.61 -24.08
CA HIS A 348 15.41 -4.45 -22.71
C HIS A 348 15.54 -3.01 -22.20
N LEU A 349 16.59 -2.28 -22.61
CA LEU A 349 16.73 -0.86 -22.32
C LEU A 349 15.58 -0.05 -22.94
N GLY A 350 15.21 -0.35 -24.17
CA GLY A 350 14.08 0.26 -24.86
C GLY A 350 12.76 -0.03 -24.13
N VAL A 351 12.50 -1.29 -23.78
CA VAL A 351 11.29 -1.66 -23.00
C VAL A 351 11.25 -0.96 -21.65
N LEU A 352 12.40 -0.80 -20.97
CA LEU A 352 12.46 -0.04 -19.71
C LEU A 352 12.15 1.45 -19.93
N ALA A 353 12.68 2.04 -20.99
CA ALA A 353 12.40 3.44 -21.31
C ALA A 353 10.91 3.66 -21.62
N ASP A 354 10.30 2.78 -22.42
CA ASP A 354 8.86 2.84 -22.72
C ASP A 354 8.01 2.63 -21.47
N TRP A 355 8.38 1.70 -20.60
CA TRP A 355 7.69 1.46 -19.33
C TRP A 355 7.73 2.68 -18.42
N LEU A 356 8.91 3.29 -18.21
CA LEU A 356 9.04 4.50 -17.41
C LEU A 356 8.26 5.67 -18.05
N ALA A 357 8.35 5.84 -19.37
CA ALA A 357 7.63 6.88 -20.10
C ALA A 357 6.10 6.73 -20.00
N SER A 358 5.59 5.49 -19.89
CA SER A 358 4.16 5.22 -19.77
C SER A 358 3.51 5.86 -18.53
N TYR A 359 4.28 6.15 -17.50
CA TYR A 359 3.79 6.87 -16.32
C TYR A 359 3.68 8.38 -16.52
N ARG A 360 4.23 8.94 -17.62
CA ARG A 360 4.17 10.36 -17.97
C ARG A 360 4.67 11.25 -16.83
N ALA A 361 5.95 11.08 -16.46
CA ALA A 361 6.57 11.77 -15.33
C ALA A 361 6.44 13.31 -15.42
N GLU A 362 6.37 13.87 -16.62
CA GLU A 362 6.15 15.28 -16.91
C GLU A 362 4.78 15.81 -16.46
N GLU A 363 3.80 14.93 -16.27
CA GLU A 363 2.48 15.27 -15.71
C GLU A 363 2.44 15.13 -14.18
N LEU A 364 3.52 14.61 -13.57
CA LEU A 364 3.59 14.26 -12.16
C LEU A 364 4.54 15.17 -11.39
N PHE A 365 5.63 15.57 -12.03
CA PHE A 365 6.70 16.34 -11.42
C PHE A 365 7.01 17.59 -12.26
N ASP A 366 7.34 18.68 -11.56
CA ASP A 366 7.78 19.91 -12.21
C ASP A 366 9.21 19.78 -12.79
N ASP A 367 9.71 20.87 -13.39
CA ASP A 367 11.06 20.91 -13.94
C ASP A 367 12.16 20.69 -12.88
N ASN A 368 11.90 20.90 -11.62
CA ASN A 368 12.84 20.65 -10.52
C ASN A 368 12.73 19.22 -9.98
N GLY A 369 11.72 18.44 -10.38
CA GLY A 369 11.44 17.11 -9.87
C GLY A 369 10.58 17.10 -8.60
N THR A 370 9.96 18.23 -8.28
CA THR A 370 9.01 18.32 -7.17
C THR A 370 7.64 17.84 -7.64
N LEU A 371 6.96 17.05 -6.78
CA LEU A 371 5.58 16.62 -7.08
C LEU A 371 4.69 17.84 -7.32
N LEU A 372 3.89 17.79 -8.39
CA LEU A 372 2.98 18.88 -8.74
C LEU A 372 1.93 19.07 -7.64
N PRO A 373 1.67 20.32 -7.19
CA PRO A 373 0.78 20.60 -6.06
C PRO A 373 -0.65 20.08 -6.22
N GLU A 374 -1.16 20.02 -7.45
CA GLU A 374 -2.49 19.51 -7.76
C GLU A 374 -2.63 17.98 -7.57
N ILE A 375 -1.52 17.26 -7.52
CA ILE A 375 -1.49 15.81 -7.25
C ILE A 375 -1.46 15.58 -5.74
N ASP A 376 -1.02 16.58 -4.99
CA ASP A 376 -0.80 16.45 -3.57
C ASP A 376 -2.10 16.12 -2.82
N ILE A 377 -2.25 14.85 -2.46
CA ILE A 377 -3.34 14.38 -1.60
C ILE A 377 -3.01 14.56 -0.11
N ARG A 378 -1.82 15.13 0.20
CA ARG A 378 -1.30 15.35 1.55
C ARG A 378 -1.91 16.54 2.25
N ASN A 379 -3.08 16.89 2.28
CA ASN A 379 -3.57 17.89 3.23
C ASN A 379 -3.78 17.31 4.64
N VAL A 380 -3.01 16.26 4.97
CA VAL A 380 -3.00 15.67 6.30
C VAL A 380 -1.60 15.85 6.86
N THR A 381 -1.53 16.30 8.07
CA THR A 381 -0.29 16.23 8.84
C THR A 381 0.14 14.76 8.83
N PHE A 382 1.23 14.45 8.19
CA PHE A 382 1.78 13.12 7.88
C PHE A 382 1.90 12.22 9.08
N LYS A 383 1.95 12.85 10.22
CA LYS A 383 2.04 12.29 11.55
C LYS A 383 1.06 11.14 11.84
N ASN A 384 -0.02 11.03 11.10
CA ASN A 384 -1.04 10.01 11.36
C ASN A 384 -0.95 8.77 10.47
N PHE A 385 -0.17 8.81 9.36
CA PHE A 385 -0.13 7.69 8.43
C PHE A 385 0.93 6.64 8.79
N THR A 386 2.09 7.08 9.24
CA THR A 386 3.23 6.21 9.50
C THR A 386 3.37 5.78 10.96
N GLY A 387 2.47 6.19 11.82
CA GLY A 387 2.56 5.93 13.27
C GLY A 387 3.71 6.64 13.97
N THR A 388 4.45 7.53 13.30
CA THR A 388 5.50 8.36 13.91
C THR A 388 4.94 9.63 14.53
N ALA A 389 3.63 9.74 14.58
CA ALA A 389 2.92 10.80 15.23
C ALA A 389 3.43 11.03 16.64
N ASP A 390 3.52 12.25 17.02
CA ASP A 390 3.35 12.81 18.37
C ASP A 390 3.65 11.92 19.59
N THR A 391 4.53 10.95 19.52
CA THR A 391 5.12 10.33 20.71
C THR A 391 6.36 11.09 21.19
N ALA A 392 6.68 12.22 20.58
CA ALA A 392 7.64 13.19 21.05
C ALA A 392 6.91 14.43 21.58
N GLY A 393 6.06 14.22 22.59
CA GLY A 393 5.51 15.26 23.42
C GLY A 393 6.00 15.07 24.84
#